data_239bb43b0af6160e5768a3dae383809d
#
_entry.id   239bb43b0af6160e5768a3dae383809d
#
_cell.length_a   1.000
_cell.length_b   1.000
_cell.length_c   1.000
_cell.angle_alpha   90.00
_cell.angle_beta   90.00
_cell.angle_gamma   90.00
#
_symmetry.space_group_name_H-M   'P 1'
#
loop_
_entity.id
_entity.type
_entity.pdbx_description
1 polymer ?
#
loop_
_entity_poly.entity_id
_entity_poly.type
_entity_poly.pdbx_seq_one_letter_code
_entity_poly.pdbx_strand_id
1 'polypeptide(L)'
;MEDSKTFQLVEDLRDFADFVEEHGPSLPSISVELRSWIWGYEVKDQGVPEGVALALRAGIKSAEEVTKEYSDDYFRLYMRFGKLQYKVVCNREEVCEKNVIGTKTVTKKMPPEGDWTEQEVEEEIVEWVCNPLLAIATDA
;
A
#
# COMPACT_ATOMS: atom_id res chain seq x y z
N MET A 1 -5.79 -11.95 22.48
CA MET A 1 -5.85 -10.87 22.02
C MET A 1 -4.84 -10.53 21.03
N GLU A 2 -4.63 -9.27 20.73
CA GLU A 2 -3.69 -8.90 19.71
C GLU A 2 -2.29 -9.31 20.06
N ASP A 3 -1.96 -9.28 21.32
CA ASP A 3 -0.63 -9.67 21.76
C ASP A 3 -0.31 -11.12 21.44
N SER A 4 -1.29 -12.01 21.52
CA SER A 4 -1.03 -13.41 21.21
C SER A 4 -0.83 -13.65 19.72
N LYS A 5 -1.50 -12.88 18.86
CA LYS A 5 -1.28 -12.98 17.42
C LYS A 5 0.09 -12.46 17.04
N THR A 6 0.51 -11.34 17.66
CA THR A 6 1.83 -10.79 17.43
C THR A 6 2.90 -11.74 17.91
N PHE A 7 2.72 -12.34 19.08
CA PHE A 7 3.65 -13.30 19.61
C PHE A 7 3.81 -14.50 18.67
N GLN A 8 2.68 -15.01 18.16
CA GLN A 8 2.72 -16.13 17.23
C GLN A 8 3.45 -15.77 15.95
N LEU A 9 3.20 -14.57 15.41
CA LEU A 9 3.89 -14.10 14.22
C LEU A 9 5.40 -14.03 14.44
N VAL A 10 5.83 -13.52 15.59
CA VAL A 10 7.25 -13.42 15.91
C VAL A 10 7.87 -14.81 15.95
N GLU A 11 7.20 -15.77 16.58
CA GLU A 11 7.71 -17.14 16.66
C GLU A 11 7.81 -17.77 15.27
N ASP A 12 6.79 -17.55 14.43
CA ASP A 12 6.78 -18.10 13.07
C ASP A 12 7.90 -17.48 12.23
N LEU A 13 8.16 -16.19 12.39
CA LEU A 13 9.25 -15.52 11.69
C LEU A 13 10.61 -16.05 12.15
N ARG A 14 10.75 -16.33 13.43
CA ARG A 14 11.98 -16.92 13.96
C ARG A 14 12.20 -18.32 13.40
N ASP A 15 11.13 -19.12 13.30
CA ASP A 15 11.23 -20.46 12.74
C ASP A 15 11.65 -20.38 11.27
N PHE A 16 11.11 -19.44 10.52
CA PHE A 16 11.51 -19.26 9.12
C PHE A 16 12.97 -18.79 9.02
N ALA A 17 13.39 -17.89 9.93
CA ALA A 17 14.76 -17.44 9.96
C ALA A 17 15.71 -18.63 10.21
N ASP A 18 15.36 -19.51 11.13
CA ASP A 18 16.15 -20.71 11.40
C ASP A 18 16.23 -21.62 10.19
N PHE A 19 15.13 -21.76 9.48
CA PHE A 19 15.10 -22.55 8.25
C PHE A 19 16.05 -21.97 7.19
N VAL A 20 16.02 -20.65 7.03
CA VAL A 20 16.90 -19.98 6.06
C VAL A 20 18.37 -20.12 6.49
N GLU A 21 18.63 -20.02 7.78
CA GLU A 21 19.99 -20.14 8.28
C GLU A 21 20.53 -21.54 7.99
N GLU A 22 19.72 -22.57 8.21
CA GLU A 22 20.16 -23.94 8.00
C GLU A 22 20.29 -24.32 6.53
N HIS A 23 19.35 -23.90 5.71
CA HIS A 23 19.25 -24.37 4.33
C HIS A 23 19.55 -23.32 3.26
N GLY A 24 19.69 -22.07 3.65
CA GLY A 24 19.80 -20.95 2.72
C GLY A 24 20.79 -21.14 1.59
N PRO A 25 22.00 -21.61 1.86
CA PRO A 25 22.98 -21.81 0.78
C PRO A 25 22.53 -22.77 -0.31
N SER A 26 21.60 -23.67 0.00
CA SER A 26 21.10 -24.66 -0.94
C SER A 26 19.76 -24.25 -1.59
N LEU A 27 19.22 -23.10 -1.20
CA LEU A 27 17.94 -22.64 -1.70
C LEU A 27 18.11 -21.63 -2.82
N PRO A 28 17.11 -21.46 -3.67
CA PRO A 28 17.11 -20.36 -4.63
C PRO A 28 17.14 -19.03 -3.88
N SER A 29 17.50 -17.97 -4.58
CA SER A 29 17.49 -16.63 -3.97
C SER A 29 16.13 -16.35 -3.35
N ILE A 30 16.13 -15.89 -2.10
CA ILE A 30 14.90 -15.64 -1.36
C ILE A 30 14.68 -14.14 -1.22
N SER A 31 13.48 -13.70 -1.54
CA SER A 31 13.05 -12.36 -1.19
C SER A 31 11.81 -12.49 -0.30
N VAL A 32 11.70 -11.65 0.70
CA VAL A 32 10.61 -11.74 1.67
C VAL A 32 9.80 -10.46 1.63
N GLU A 33 8.50 -10.59 1.39
CA GLU A 33 7.60 -9.47 1.45
C GLU A 33 6.49 -9.81 2.42
N LEU A 34 6.27 -8.95 3.39
CA LEU A 34 5.17 -9.09 4.34
C LEU A 34 4.16 -8.01 4.01
N ARG A 35 2.90 -8.26 4.27
CA ARG A 35 1.86 -7.33 3.86
C ARG A 35 0.77 -7.22 4.90
N SER A 36 0.29 -6.01 5.14
CA SER A 36 -0.91 -5.76 5.91
C SER A 36 -1.89 -5.02 5.02
N TRP A 37 -3.16 -5.41 5.08
CA TRP A 37 -4.23 -4.75 4.33
C TRP A 37 -5.11 -4.02 5.33
N ILE A 38 -5.34 -2.73 5.12
CA ILE A 38 -6.15 -1.91 5.99
C ILE A 38 -7.54 -1.72 5.37
N TRP A 39 -8.56 -2.01 6.13
CA TRP A 39 -9.93 -1.90 5.64
C TRP A 39 -10.52 -0.52 5.95
N GLY A 40 -11.45 -0.07 5.11
CA GLY A 40 -12.01 1.27 5.22
C GLY A 40 -12.84 1.54 6.46
N TYR A 41 -13.23 0.51 7.19
CA TYR A 41 -14.00 0.70 8.42
C TYR A 41 -13.10 0.92 9.64
N GLU A 42 -11.82 0.98 9.45
CA GLU A 42 -10.91 1.21 10.56
C GLU A 42 -11.01 2.62 11.10
N VAL A 43 -10.77 2.80 12.39
CA VAL A 43 -10.80 4.10 13.04
C VAL A 43 -9.74 5.01 12.44
N LYS A 44 -10.06 6.28 12.26
CA LYS A 44 -9.13 7.26 11.70
C LYS A 44 -8.31 7.94 12.79
N ASP A 45 -7.05 8.22 12.46
CA ASP A 45 -6.15 8.99 13.30
C ASP A 45 -5.64 10.11 12.41
N GLN A 46 -6.00 11.36 12.72
CA GLN A 46 -5.65 12.52 11.91
C GLN A 46 -6.08 12.40 10.45
N GLY A 47 -7.20 11.74 10.22
CA GLY A 47 -7.75 11.62 8.87
C GLY A 47 -7.24 10.45 8.06
N VAL A 48 -6.37 9.61 8.61
CA VAL A 48 -5.94 8.38 7.94
C VAL A 48 -6.29 7.19 8.82
N PRO A 49 -6.41 5.99 8.27
CA PRO A 49 -6.69 4.82 9.11
C PRO A 49 -5.61 4.67 10.18
N GLU A 50 -6.04 4.33 11.38
CA GLU A 50 -5.11 4.22 12.52
C GLU A 50 -3.94 3.29 12.21
N GLY A 51 -4.21 2.18 11.55
CA GLY A 51 -3.15 1.23 11.19
C GLY A 51 -2.08 1.84 10.27
N VAL A 52 -2.49 2.72 9.37
CA VAL A 52 -1.54 3.41 8.49
C VAL A 52 -0.70 4.39 9.31
N ALA A 53 -1.34 5.17 10.19
CA ALA A 53 -0.63 6.15 11.01
C ALA A 53 0.39 5.46 11.93
N LEU A 54 -0.03 4.37 12.57
CA LEU A 54 0.85 3.63 13.48
C LEU A 54 2.02 3.00 12.71
N ALA A 55 1.74 2.39 11.57
CA ALA A 55 2.78 1.77 10.75
C ALA A 55 3.78 2.82 10.24
N LEU A 56 3.27 3.97 9.83
CA LEU A 56 4.13 5.06 9.36
C LEU A 56 5.08 5.52 10.47
N ARG A 57 4.55 5.76 11.65
CA ARG A 57 5.38 6.20 12.78
C ARG A 57 6.43 5.16 13.17
N ALA A 58 6.01 3.91 13.21
CA ALA A 58 6.93 2.82 13.54
C ALA A 58 8.01 2.66 12.46
N GLY A 59 7.62 2.79 11.19
CA GLY A 59 8.56 2.68 10.08
C GLY A 59 9.59 3.79 10.09
N ILE A 60 9.17 5.03 10.32
CA ILE A 60 10.08 6.16 10.40
C ILE A 60 11.12 5.93 11.50
N LYS A 61 10.69 5.33 12.59
CA LYS A 61 11.58 5.11 13.74
C LYS A 61 12.52 3.94 13.53
N SER A 62 12.11 2.93 12.81
CA SER A 62 12.84 1.66 12.82
C SER A 62 13.28 1.09 11.48
N ALA A 63 12.62 1.45 10.38
CA ALA A 63 12.96 0.92 9.07
C ALA A 63 14.16 1.65 8.46
N GLU A 64 14.88 0.98 7.57
CA GLU A 64 15.97 1.64 6.88
C GLU A 64 15.46 2.64 5.88
N GLU A 65 14.31 2.37 5.27
CA GLU A 65 13.74 3.26 4.29
C GLU A 65 12.23 3.14 4.32
N VAL A 66 11.54 4.26 4.21
CA VAL A 66 10.08 4.30 4.15
C VAL A 66 9.71 5.05 2.88
N THR A 67 8.91 4.42 2.03
CA THR A 67 8.46 5.06 0.79
C THR A 67 6.95 4.93 0.65
N LYS A 68 6.36 5.81 -0.14
CA LYS A 68 4.93 5.81 -0.39
C LYS A 68 4.68 5.66 -1.87
N GLU A 69 3.59 4.97 -2.23
CA GLU A 69 3.19 4.84 -3.60
C GLU A 69 1.69 5.08 -3.70
N TYR A 70 1.27 5.93 -4.62
CA TYR A 70 -0.14 6.17 -4.88
C TYR A 70 -0.46 5.66 -6.28
N SER A 71 -1.42 4.76 -6.37
CA SER A 71 -1.96 4.35 -7.66
C SER A 71 -3.39 4.88 -7.74
N ASP A 72 -4.09 4.64 -8.84
CA ASP A 72 -5.45 5.15 -8.99
C ASP A 72 -6.37 4.72 -7.84
N ASP A 73 -6.24 3.47 -7.41
CA ASP A 73 -7.15 2.92 -6.42
C ASP A 73 -6.54 2.70 -5.04
N TYR A 74 -5.24 2.65 -4.95
CA TYR A 74 -4.59 2.23 -3.71
C TYR A 74 -3.49 3.16 -3.25
N PHE A 75 -3.28 3.16 -1.96
CA PHE A 75 -2.12 3.75 -1.32
C PHE A 75 -1.30 2.61 -0.72
N ARG A 76 0.00 2.63 -0.95
CA ARG A 76 0.92 1.63 -0.40
C ARG A 76 2.03 2.33 0.34
N LEU A 77 2.30 1.82 1.54
CA LEU A 77 3.39 2.31 2.37
C LEU A 77 4.39 1.17 2.45
N TYR A 78 5.62 1.41 2.02
CA TYR A 78 6.66 0.40 2.02
C TYR A 78 7.70 0.72 3.07
N MET A 79 8.12 -0.30 3.81
CA MET A 79 9.18 -0.17 4.80
C MET A 79 10.21 -1.26 4.50
N ARG A 80 11.47 -0.87 4.42
CA ARG A 80 12.52 -1.82 4.10
C ARG A 80 13.39 -2.09 5.31
N PHE A 81 13.66 -3.37 5.56
CA PHE A 81 14.53 -3.83 6.64
C PHE A 81 15.54 -4.75 5.97
N GLY A 82 16.63 -4.20 5.46
CA GLY A 82 17.60 -4.98 4.69
C GLY A 82 16.97 -5.47 3.39
N LYS A 83 16.90 -6.76 3.21
CA LYS A 83 16.30 -7.37 2.02
C LYS A 83 14.83 -7.73 2.24
N LEU A 84 14.31 -7.47 3.43
CA LEU A 84 12.94 -7.76 3.75
C LEU A 84 12.11 -6.50 3.60
N GLN A 85 10.95 -6.62 2.99
CA GLN A 85 10.06 -5.50 2.79
C GLN A 85 8.72 -5.74 3.45
N TYR A 86 8.22 -4.73 4.13
CA TYR A 86 6.88 -4.76 4.71
C TYR A 86 6.03 -3.71 4.00
N LYS A 87 4.86 -4.12 3.54
CA LYS A 87 3.98 -3.24 2.79
C LYS A 87 2.64 -3.13 3.51
N VAL A 88 2.16 -1.90 3.69
CA VAL A 88 0.83 -1.63 4.23
C VAL A 88 0.00 -1.03 3.10
N VAL A 89 -1.15 -1.62 2.82
CA VAL A 89 -1.98 -1.24 1.67
C VAL A 89 -3.37 -0.84 2.15
N CYS A 90 -3.90 0.24 1.62
CA CYS A 90 -5.29 0.59 1.82
C CYS A 90 -5.82 1.25 0.55
N ASN A 91 -7.12 1.49 0.50
CA ASN A 91 -7.71 2.19 -0.63
C ASN A 91 -7.25 3.65 -0.59
N ARG A 92 -6.99 4.22 -1.74
CA ARG A 92 -6.52 5.60 -1.83
C ARG A 92 -7.50 6.58 -1.17
N GLU A 93 -8.80 6.30 -1.27
CA GLU A 93 -9.82 7.14 -0.66
C GLU A 93 -9.71 7.22 0.87
N GLU A 94 -9.01 6.30 1.49
CA GLU A 94 -8.85 6.31 2.93
C GLU A 94 -7.81 7.33 3.39
N VAL A 95 -6.92 7.74 2.52
CA VAL A 95 -5.85 8.68 2.86
C VAL A 95 -5.85 9.95 2.03
N CYS A 96 -6.63 9.97 0.95
CA CYS A 96 -6.73 11.13 0.06
C CYS A 96 -8.18 11.41 -0.23
N GLU A 97 -8.49 12.68 -0.51
CA GLU A 97 -9.82 13.08 -0.89
C GLU A 97 -9.87 13.25 -2.40
N LYS A 98 -10.87 12.64 -3.03
CA LYS A 98 -11.03 12.70 -4.47
C LYS A 98 -11.99 13.81 -4.83
N ASN A 99 -11.51 14.78 -5.58
CA ASN A 99 -12.34 15.89 -6.02
C ASN A 99 -12.51 15.86 -7.53
N VAL A 100 -13.75 15.85 -7.99
CA VAL A 100 -14.04 15.92 -9.42
C VAL A 100 -14.06 17.40 -9.76
N ILE A 101 -13.10 17.86 -10.55
CA ILE A 101 -13.00 19.25 -10.90
C ILE A 101 -13.56 19.58 -12.27
N GLY A 102 -14.01 18.59 -13.00
CA GLY A 102 -14.63 18.79 -14.30
C GLY A 102 -14.80 17.47 -15.03
N THR A 103 -15.19 17.56 -16.28
CA THR A 103 -15.30 16.39 -17.14
C THR A 103 -14.68 16.72 -18.48
N LYS A 104 -14.23 15.69 -19.17
CA LYS A 104 -13.71 15.85 -20.54
C LYS A 104 -14.28 14.75 -21.41
N THR A 105 -14.41 15.05 -22.67
CA THR A 105 -14.90 14.07 -23.66
C THR A 105 -13.69 13.38 -24.28
N VAL A 106 -13.71 12.05 -24.28
CA VAL A 106 -12.64 11.27 -24.87
C VAL A 106 -13.24 10.33 -25.89
N THR A 107 -12.53 10.11 -26.96
CA THR A 107 -12.95 9.15 -27.98
C THR A 107 -12.25 7.82 -27.67
N LYS A 108 -13.03 6.78 -27.47
CA LYS A 108 -12.50 5.45 -27.20
C LYS A 108 -13.01 4.46 -28.21
N LYS A 109 -12.17 3.53 -28.61
CA LYS A 109 -12.58 2.44 -29.47
C LYS A 109 -13.15 1.35 -28.58
N MET A 110 -14.39 0.99 -28.84
CA MET A 110 -15.06 -0.05 -28.07
C MET A 110 -15.48 -1.16 -29.04
N PRO A 111 -15.33 -2.42 -28.63
CA PRO A 111 -15.71 -3.54 -29.49
C PRO A 111 -17.18 -3.84 -29.32
N PRO A 112 -18.04 -3.41 -30.22
CA PRO A 112 -19.40 -3.93 -30.22
C PRO A 112 -19.30 -5.28 -30.92
N GLU A 113 -20.37 -5.99 -30.95
CA GLU A 113 -20.35 -7.29 -31.60
C GLU A 113 -19.89 -7.15 -33.04
N GLY A 114 -18.74 -7.70 -33.32
CA GLY A 114 -18.21 -7.79 -34.67
C GLY A 114 -17.09 -6.83 -34.99
N ASP A 115 -17.24 -5.55 -34.76
CA ASP A 115 -16.26 -4.56 -35.17
C ASP A 115 -15.96 -3.53 -34.10
N TRP A 116 -14.78 -2.93 -34.18
CA TRP A 116 -14.42 -1.84 -33.28
C TRP A 116 -15.02 -0.56 -33.81
N THR A 117 -15.72 0.16 -32.95
CA THR A 117 -16.23 1.48 -33.28
C THR A 117 -15.69 2.49 -32.28
N GLU A 118 -15.64 3.75 -32.71
CA GLU A 118 -15.21 4.81 -31.84
C GLU A 118 -16.44 5.42 -31.18
N GLN A 119 -16.35 5.66 -29.89
CA GLN A 119 -17.43 6.29 -29.14
C GLN A 119 -16.87 7.41 -28.30
N GLU A 120 -17.63 8.48 -28.20
CA GLU A 120 -17.25 9.57 -27.30
C GLU A 120 -17.78 9.25 -25.92
N VAL A 121 -16.90 9.32 -24.93
CA VAL A 121 -17.23 9.02 -23.56
C VAL A 121 -16.76 10.18 -22.70
N GLU A 122 -17.57 10.57 -21.73
CA GLU A 122 -17.15 11.61 -20.81
C GLU A 122 -16.40 11.00 -19.66
N GLU A 123 -15.23 11.53 -19.35
CA GLU A 123 -14.44 11.09 -18.21
C GLU A 123 -14.32 12.23 -17.23
N GLU A 124 -14.37 11.91 -15.95
CA GLU A 124 -14.20 12.90 -14.90
C GLU A 124 -12.75 13.34 -14.79
N ILE A 125 -12.55 14.61 -14.62
CA ILE A 125 -11.24 15.14 -14.32
C ILE A 125 -11.14 15.19 -12.80
N VAL A 126 -10.20 14.41 -12.24
CA VAL A 126 -10.11 14.22 -10.81
C VAL A 126 -8.83 14.81 -10.25
N GLU A 127 -8.95 15.48 -9.10
CA GLU A 127 -7.82 15.94 -8.36
C GLU A 127 -7.82 15.24 -7.03
N TRP A 128 -6.69 14.69 -6.62
CA TRP A 128 -6.56 14.05 -5.33
C TRP A 128 -5.83 14.96 -4.36
N VAL A 129 -6.40 15.12 -3.16
CA VAL A 129 -5.75 15.86 -2.09
C VAL A 129 -5.46 14.87 -0.99
N CYS A 130 -4.20 14.60 -0.75
CA CYS A 130 -3.80 13.56 0.19
C CYS A 130 -3.42 14.13 1.55
N ASN A 131 -3.56 13.31 2.57
CA ASN A 131 -3.40 13.75 3.95
C ASN A 131 -1.98 14.22 4.24
N PRO A 132 -1.80 15.44 4.79
CA PRO A 132 -0.47 15.96 5.11
C PRO A 132 0.36 15.08 6.05
N LEU A 133 -0.28 14.28 6.88
CA LEU A 133 0.43 13.36 7.75
C LEU A 133 1.38 12.46 6.97
N LEU A 134 0.95 12.07 5.76
CA LEU A 134 1.75 11.19 4.92
C LEU A 134 2.98 11.89 4.34
N ALA A 135 2.99 13.21 4.32
CA ALA A 135 4.12 13.96 3.76
C ALA A 135 5.33 14.00 4.69
N ILE A 136 5.12 13.65 5.98
CA ILE A 136 6.19 13.75 6.92
C ILE A 136 7.23 12.70 6.74
N ALA A 137 6.93 11.65 6.17
CA ALA A 137 7.70 10.53 6.29
C ALA A 137 8.79 10.27 5.43
N THR A 138 8.83 10.67 4.34
CA THR A 138 9.65 9.97 3.45
C THR A 138 10.59 10.77 2.76
N ASP A 139 11.30 11.42 3.38
CA ASP A 139 12.15 12.03 2.69
C ASP A 139 13.21 11.58 2.74
N ALA A 140 13.52 11.34 2.16
CA ALA A 140 14.52 10.76 2.17
C ALA A 140 15.56 11.12 1.77
#